data_a1bc69b1884fe2d464b65e016b692e33
#
_entry.id   a1bc69b1884fe2d464b65e016b692e33
#
_cell.length_a   1.000
_cell.length_b   1.000
_cell.length_c   1.000
_cell.angle_alpha   90.00
_cell.angle_beta   90.00
_cell.angle_gamma   90.00
#
_symmetry.space_group_name_H-M   'P 1'
#
loop_
_entity.id
_entity.type
_entity.pdbx_description
1 polymer ?
#
loop_
_entity_poly.entity_id
_entity_poly.type
_entity_poly.pdbx_seq_one_letter_code
_entity_poly.pdbx_strand_id
1 'polypeptide(L)'
;MEIPENIQQQLNQFQQLQQQAQAVTMQIQNVEVQVQETEKALEELKKSDETTEVFKQAGTLLIKVDYNDALAEMEDKLETLQLRKQTMARQEERVMKKLEEMQTTIQAAMQGMQ
;
A
#
# COMPACT_ATOMS: atom_id res chain seq x y z
N MET A 1 -24.49 -32.35 -5.23
CA MET A 1 -25.23 -31.55 -4.25
C MET A 1 -25.16 -30.10 -4.65
N GLU A 2 -26.31 -29.49 -4.83
CA GLU A 2 -26.35 -28.06 -5.17
C GLU A 2 -26.03 -27.21 -3.95
N ILE A 3 -25.22 -26.17 -4.16
CA ILE A 3 -24.92 -25.21 -3.12
C ILE A 3 -26.08 -24.21 -3.05
N PRO A 4 -26.69 -23.99 -1.87
CA PRO A 4 -27.75 -23.02 -1.72
C PRO A 4 -27.34 -21.62 -2.21
N GLU A 5 -28.30 -20.88 -2.74
CA GLU A 5 -28.05 -19.55 -3.32
C GLU A 5 -27.39 -18.59 -2.34
N ASN A 6 -27.80 -18.61 -1.06
CA ASN A 6 -27.22 -17.75 -0.03
C ASN A 6 -25.73 -18.04 0.21
N ILE A 7 -25.34 -19.32 0.12
CA ILE A 7 -23.93 -19.71 0.24
C ILE A 7 -23.15 -19.30 -1.01
N GLN A 8 -23.76 -19.45 -2.19
CA GLN A 8 -23.15 -18.98 -3.44
C GLN A 8 -22.87 -17.47 -3.40
N GLN A 9 -23.80 -16.70 -2.86
CA GLN A 9 -23.62 -15.24 -2.69
C GLN A 9 -22.48 -14.96 -1.74
N GLN A 10 -22.39 -15.69 -0.63
CA GLN A 10 -21.30 -15.54 0.33
C GLN A 10 -19.94 -15.87 -0.30
N LEU A 11 -19.88 -16.92 -1.10
CA LEU A 11 -18.65 -17.31 -1.82
C LEU A 11 -18.23 -16.22 -2.82
N ASN A 12 -19.19 -15.64 -3.53
CA ASN A 12 -18.91 -14.54 -4.46
C ASN A 12 -18.39 -13.31 -3.73
N GLN A 13 -18.99 -12.95 -2.61
CA GLN A 13 -18.54 -11.85 -1.78
C GLN A 13 -17.13 -12.11 -1.23
N PHE A 14 -16.87 -13.34 -0.82
CA PHE A 14 -15.56 -13.74 -0.33
C PHE A 14 -14.48 -13.57 -1.41
N GLN A 15 -14.78 -13.99 -2.65
CA GLN A 15 -13.86 -13.82 -3.78
C GLN A 15 -13.59 -12.36 -4.07
N GLN A 16 -14.62 -11.52 -4.06
CA GLN A 16 -14.45 -10.07 -4.26
C GLN A 16 -13.58 -9.46 -3.18
N LEU A 17 -13.78 -9.89 -1.94
CA LEU A 17 -13.00 -9.40 -0.80
C LEU A 17 -11.54 -9.86 -0.89
N GLN A 18 -11.31 -11.09 -1.37
CA GLN A 18 -9.94 -11.57 -1.63
C GLN A 18 -9.23 -10.71 -2.67
N GLN A 19 -9.93 -10.35 -3.74
CA GLN A 19 -9.38 -9.47 -4.77
C GLN A 19 -9.05 -8.08 -4.20
N GLN A 20 -9.92 -7.56 -3.33
CA GLN A 20 -9.70 -6.29 -2.65
C GLN A 20 -8.47 -6.38 -1.74
N ALA A 21 -8.33 -7.48 -1.01
CA ALA A 21 -7.17 -7.71 -0.14
C ALA A 21 -5.86 -7.72 -0.93
N GLN A 22 -5.86 -8.42 -2.08
CA GLN A 22 -4.69 -8.47 -2.96
C GLN A 22 -4.34 -7.08 -3.48
N ALA A 23 -5.34 -6.29 -3.88
CA ALA A 23 -5.13 -4.94 -4.38
C ALA A 23 -4.51 -4.04 -3.32
N VAL A 24 -5.00 -4.11 -2.08
CA VAL A 24 -4.44 -3.34 -0.95
C VAL A 24 -3.00 -3.75 -0.67
N THR A 25 -2.73 -5.05 -0.66
CA THR A 25 -1.37 -5.57 -0.44
C THR A 25 -0.40 -5.06 -1.51
N MET A 26 -0.82 -5.05 -2.77
CA MET A 26 0.00 -4.52 -3.87
C MET A 26 0.24 -3.02 -3.72
N GLN A 27 -0.78 -2.26 -3.31
CA GLN A 27 -0.64 -0.83 -3.06
C GLN A 27 0.37 -0.57 -1.94
N ILE A 28 0.34 -1.37 -0.87
CA ILE A 28 1.29 -1.25 0.25
C ILE A 28 2.71 -1.52 -0.25
N GLN A 29 2.90 -2.54 -1.07
CA GLN A 29 4.21 -2.86 -1.63
C GLN A 29 4.75 -1.73 -2.48
N ASN A 30 3.89 -1.10 -3.29
CA ASN A 30 4.28 0.03 -4.13
C ASN A 30 4.69 1.25 -3.28
N VAL A 31 3.94 1.53 -2.22
CA VAL A 31 4.28 2.62 -1.29
C VAL A 31 5.59 2.31 -0.56
N GLU A 32 5.80 1.05 -0.16
CA GLU A 32 7.05 0.62 0.48
C GLU A 32 8.26 0.88 -0.40
N VAL A 33 8.17 0.56 -1.70
CA VAL A 33 9.25 0.85 -2.66
C VAL A 33 9.51 2.34 -2.72
N GLN A 34 8.47 3.17 -2.79
CA GLN A 34 8.62 4.63 -2.81
C GLN A 34 9.23 5.16 -1.52
N VAL A 35 8.88 4.59 -0.36
CA VAL A 35 9.49 4.93 0.93
C VAL A 35 10.98 4.66 0.88
N GLN A 36 11.38 3.48 0.44
CA GLN A 36 12.80 3.09 0.37
C GLN A 36 13.58 3.98 -0.58
N GLU A 37 13.02 4.29 -1.75
CA GLU A 37 13.65 5.19 -2.73
C GLU A 37 13.83 6.59 -2.15
N THR A 38 12.81 7.10 -1.43
CA THR A 38 12.85 8.43 -0.83
C THR A 38 13.85 8.48 0.33
N GLU A 39 13.90 7.45 1.17
CA GLU A 39 14.88 7.34 2.25
C GLU A 39 16.30 7.34 1.71
N LYS A 40 16.53 6.61 0.61
CA LYS A 40 17.84 6.56 -0.03
C LYS A 40 18.25 7.90 -0.61
N ALA A 41 17.31 8.60 -1.26
CA ALA A 41 17.56 9.93 -1.79
C ALA A 41 17.90 10.91 -0.69
N LEU A 42 17.16 10.86 0.44
CA LEU A 42 17.45 11.68 1.62
C LEU A 42 18.82 11.37 2.20
N GLU A 43 19.19 10.10 2.30
CA GLU A 43 20.49 9.70 2.80
C GLU A 43 21.61 10.31 1.96
N GLU A 44 21.48 10.25 0.63
CA GLU A 44 22.46 10.85 -0.27
C GLU A 44 22.51 12.38 -0.16
N LEU A 45 21.36 13.03 -0.04
CA LEU A 45 21.30 14.48 0.15
C LEU A 45 21.97 14.90 1.47
N LYS A 46 21.75 14.15 2.55
CA LYS A 46 22.33 14.47 3.86
C LYS A 46 23.83 14.26 3.90
N LYS A 47 24.40 13.42 3.03
CA LYS A 47 25.85 13.27 2.87
C LYS A 47 26.46 14.40 2.06
N SER A 48 25.66 15.18 1.37
CA SER A 48 26.05 16.32 0.55
C SER A 48 25.90 17.62 1.34
N ASP A 49 26.27 18.74 0.74
CA ASP A 49 26.12 20.06 1.33
C ASP A 49 25.52 21.05 0.31
N GLU A 50 25.33 22.30 0.74
CA GLU A 50 24.71 23.33 -0.09
C GLU A 50 25.47 23.64 -1.37
N THR A 51 26.74 23.25 -1.46
CA THR A 51 27.55 23.46 -2.68
C THR A 51 27.32 22.38 -3.74
N THR A 52 26.64 21.29 -3.38
CA THR A 52 26.33 20.20 -4.29
C THR A 52 25.20 20.62 -5.22
N GLU A 53 25.41 20.43 -6.53
CA GLU A 53 24.36 20.64 -7.51
C GLU A 53 23.34 19.52 -7.46
N VAL A 54 22.06 19.88 -7.31
CA VAL A 54 20.94 18.93 -7.21
C VAL A 54 20.00 19.17 -8.38
N PHE A 55 19.59 18.07 -9.01
CA PHE A 55 18.68 18.10 -10.14
C PHE A 55 17.45 17.25 -9.83
N LYS A 56 16.29 17.75 -10.24
CA LYS A 56 15.02 17.05 -10.13
C LYS A 56 14.61 16.53 -11.49
N GLN A 57 14.21 15.26 -11.56
CA GLN A 57 13.67 14.69 -12.79
C GLN A 57 12.19 15.06 -12.91
N ALA A 58 11.82 15.69 -14.02
CA ALA A 58 10.45 16.04 -14.35
C ALA A 58 10.14 15.48 -15.73
N GLY A 59 9.57 14.28 -15.78
CA GLY A 59 9.40 13.56 -17.02
C GLY A 59 10.74 13.24 -17.69
N THR A 60 10.95 13.77 -18.89
CA THR A 60 12.22 13.59 -19.63
C THR A 60 13.24 14.69 -19.34
N LEU A 61 12.91 15.64 -18.48
CA LEU A 61 13.77 16.78 -18.17
C LEU A 61 14.45 16.60 -16.81
N LEU A 62 15.68 17.12 -16.70
CA LEU A 62 16.39 17.29 -15.45
C LEU A 62 16.46 18.79 -15.18
N ILE A 63 15.93 19.22 -14.04
CA ILE A 63 15.84 20.63 -13.68
C ILE A 63 16.69 20.86 -12.43
N LYS A 64 17.59 21.85 -12.50
CA LYS A 64 18.39 22.22 -11.34
C LYS A 64 17.49 22.87 -10.28
N VAL A 65 17.62 22.39 -9.04
CA VAL A 65 16.84 22.88 -7.90
C VAL A 65 17.77 23.27 -6.76
N ASP A 66 17.26 24.08 -5.84
CA ASP A 66 17.98 24.47 -4.64
C ASP A 66 18.13 23.26 -3.71
N TYR A 67 19.33 23.11 -3.11
CA TYR A 67 19.64 22.00 -2.22
C TYR A 67 18.67 21.96 -1.02
N ASN A 68 18.46 23.08 -0.34
CA ASN A 68 17.61 23.13 0.85
C ASN A 68 16.14 22.83 0.50
N ASP A 69 15.68 23.34 -0.65
CA ASP A 69 14.32 23.06 -1.14
C ASP A 69 14.15 21.57 -1.45
N ALA A 70 15.14 20.97 -2.10
CA ALA A 70 15.10 19.54 -2.42
C ALA A 70 15.07 18.69 -1.14
N LEU A 71 15.87 19.06 -0.14
CA LEU A 71 15.91 18.35 1.14
C LEU A 71 14.55 18.42 1.83
N ALA A 72 13.95 19.60 1.92
CA ALA A 72 12.63 19.78 2.54
C ALA A 72 11.55 19.02 1.79
N GLU A 73 11.57 19.04 0.45
CA GLU A 73 10.61 18.32 -0.38
C GLU A 73 10.69 16.83 -0.15
N MET A 74 11.90 16.27 -0.05
CA MET A 74 12.09 14.85 0.20
C MET A 74 11.66 14.43 1.60
N GLU A 75 11.91 15.27 2.60
CA GLU A 75 11.45 15.01 3.97
C GLU A 75 9.93 15.00 4.06
N ASP A 76 9.27 15.97 3.42
CA ASP A 76 7.82 16.04 3.36
C ASP A 76 7.22 14.84 2.61
N LYS A 77 7.84 14.45 1.51
CA LYS A 77 7.40 13.30 0.73
C LYS A 77 7.49 12.01 1.55
N LEU A 78 8.59 11.83 2.28
CA LEU A 78 8.77 10.66 3.13
C LEU A 78 7.67 10.58 4.20
N GLU A 79 7.41 11.70 4.87
CA GLU A 79 6.35 11.76 5.88
C GLU A 79 4.98 11.40 5.30
N THR A 80 4.64 11.98 4.14
CA THR A 80 3.38 11.69 3.44
C THR A 80 3.26 10.22 3.08
N LEU A 81 4.34 9.63 2.56
CA LEU A 81 4.36 8.22 2.18
C LEU A 81 4.20 7.30 3.40
N GLN A 82 4.85 7.62 4.51
CA GLN A 82 4.75 6.85 5.75
C GLN A 82 3.33 6.90 6.32
N LEU A 83 2.68 8.06 6.28
CA LEU A 83 1.29 8.21 6.71
C LEU A 83 0.34 7.41 5.82
N ARG A 84 0.57 7.45 4.50
CA ARG A 84 -0.21 6.67 3.55
C ARG A 84 -0.06 5.17 3.81
N LYS A 85 1.17 4.73 4.07
CA LYS A 85 1.45 3.33 4.40
C LYS A 85 0.69 2.88 5.65
N GLN A 86 0.67 3.72 6.69
CA GLN A 86 -0.07 3.41 7.92
C GLN A 86 -1.58 3.28 7.66
N THR A 87 -2.13 4.18 6.87
CA THR A 87 -3.55 4.16 6.51
C THR A 87 -3.90 2.88 5.74
N MET A 88 -3.05 2.52 4.79
CA MET A 88 -3.23 1.30 4.00
C MET A 88 -3.08 0.04 4.84
N ALA A 89 -2.16 0.03 5.80
CA ALA A 89 -1.97 -1.11 6.70
C ALA A 89 -3.22 -1.35 7.56
N ARG A 90 -3.85 -0.27 8.02
CA ARG A 90 -5.12 -0.39 8.77
C ARG A 90 -6.25 -0.91 7.89
N GLN A 91 -6.29 -0.47 6.63
CA GLN A 91 -7.27 -0.96 5.67
C GLN A 91 -7.07 -2.45 5.39
N GLU A 92 -5.82 -2.87 5.19
CA GLU A 92 -5.47 -4.27 4.99
C GLU A 92 -5.90 -5.12 6.18
N GLU A 93 -5.62 -4.66 7.39
CA GLU A 93 -6.00 -5.37 8.61
C GLU A 93 -7.51 -5.58 8.69
N ARG A 94 -8.30 -4.55 8.37
CA ARG A 94 -9.77 -4.65 8.37
C ARG A 94 -10.27 -5.65 7.32
N VAL A 95 -9.70 -5.61 6.13
CA VAL A 95 -10.08 -6.52 5.04
C VAL A 95 -9.72 -7.95 5.40
N MET A 96 -8.52 -8.18 5.94
CA MET A 96 -8.07 -9.51 6.32
C MET A 96 -8.92 -10.08 7.45
N LYS A 97 -9.30 -9.27 8.42
CA LYS A 97 -10.20 -9.68 9.51
C LYS A 97 -11.56 -10.08 8.97
N LYS A 98 -12.10 -9.29 8.04
CA LYS A 98 -13.39 -9.58 7.43
C LYS A 98 -13.34 -10.87 6.59
N LEU A 99 -12.23 -11.11 5.89
CA LEU A 99 -12.01 -12.37 5.17
C LEU A 99 -12.03 -13.57 6.13
N GLU A 100 -11.34 -13.46 7.25
CA GLU A 100 -11.30 -14.51 8.26
C GLU A 100 -12.69 -14.81 8.82
N GLU A 101 -13.44 -13.76 9.15
CA GLU A 101 -14.83 -13.89 9.64
C GLU A 101 -15.73 -14.56 8.60
N MET A 102 -15.62 -14.15 7.34
CA MET A 102 -16.41 -14.72 6.24
C MET A 102 -16.02 -16.19 6.00
N GLN A 103 -14.74 -16.51 6.06
CA GLN A 103 -14.27 -17.88 5.90
C GLN A 103 -14.87 -18.78 6.96
N THR A 104 -14.87 -18.34 8.22
CA THR A 104 -15.45 -19.08 9.32
C THR A 104 -16.96 -19.30 9.12
N THR A 105 -17.67 -18.26 8.70
CA THR A 105 -19.10 -18.31 8.46
C THR A 105 -19.45 -19.29 7.33
N ILE A 106 -18.68 -19.25 6.24
CA ILE A 106 -18.88 -20.11 5.08
C ILE A 106 -18.61 -21.57 5.46
N GLN A 107 -17.51 -21.83 6.19
CA GLN A 107 -17.17 -23.17 6.63
C GLN A 107 -18.26 -23.76 7.53
N ALA A 108 -18.78 -22.97 8.47
CA ALA A 108 -19.86 -23.40 9.34
C ALA A 108 -21.12 -23.74 8.55
N ALA A 109 -21.48 -22.90 7.57
CA ALA A 109 -22.63 -23.11 6.71
C ALA A 109 -22.48 -24.40 5.86
N MET A 110 -21.29 -24.63 5.33
CA MET A 110 -21.01 -25.80 4.51
C MET A 110 -21.01 -27.09 5.35
N GLN A 111 -20.51 -27.05 6.58
CA GLN A 111 -20.56 -28.18 7.51
C GLN A 111 -22.00 -28.56 7.86
N GLY A 112 -22.87 -27.56 7.99
CA GLY A 112 -24.30 -27.80 8.26
C GLY A 112 -25.05 -28.50 7.14
N MET A 113 -24.45 -28.61 5.95
CA MET A 113 -25.03 -29.26 4.79
C MET A 113 -24.70 -30.74 4.72
N GLN A 114 -23.85 -31.25 5.57
CA GLN A 114 -23.44 -32.69 5.59
C GLN A 114 -24.43 -33.56 6.35
#